data_faa78fcfeb74d251c641176bd1fc8bf0
#
_entry.id   faa78fcfeb74d251c641176bd1fc8bf0
#
_cell.length_a   1.000
_cell.length_b   1.000
_cell.length_c   1.000
_cell.angle_alpha   90.00
_cell.angle_beta   90.00
_cell.angle_gamma   90.00
#
_symmetry.space_group_name_H-M   'P 1'
#
loop_
_entity.id
_entity.type
_entity.pdbx_description
1 polymer ?
#
loop_
_entity_poly.entity_id
_entity_poly.type
_entity_poly.pdbx_seq_one_letter_code
_entity_poly.pdbx_strand_id
1 'polypeptide(L)'
;MDQDSKKENYSTLVVIGGGAAGFFCAVNAARMNALLKVIIAEKSSKILSKVKVSGGGRCNVTHACFEIPELIKRYPRGQNFLKKCFHIQSFQSGSFLRKELL
;
A
#
# COMPACT_ATOMS: atom_id res chain seq x y z
N MET A 1 -48.27 2.00 -3.83
CA MET A 1 -47.09 2.50 -3.12
C MET A 1 -45.89 1.76 -3.65
N ASP A 2 -45.32 2.32 -4.71
CA ASP A 2 -44.10 1.75 -5.30
C ASP A 2 -42.92 2.22 -4.46
N GLN A 3 -42.44 1.33 -3.59
CA GLN A 3 -41.10 1.48 -3.05
C GLN A 3 -40.14 1.09 -4.15
N ASP A 4 -39.76 2.09 -4.93
CA ASP A 4 -38.62 2.02 -5.82
C ASP A 4 -37.38 1.79 -4.94
N SER A 5 -37.10 0.53 -4.65
CA SER A 5 -35.85 0.13 -4.04
C SER A 5 -34.77 0.39 -5.08
N LYS A 6 -34.18 1.60 -5.04
CA LYS A 6 -32.93 1.89 -5.73
C LYS A 6 -31.97 0.77 -5.35
N LYS A 7 -31.79 -0.20 -6.24
CA LYS A 7 -30.67 -1.13 -6.17
C LYS A 7 -29.41 -0.28 -6.28
N GLU A 8 -28.84 0.04 -5.13
CA GLU A 8 -27.52 0.64 -5.08
C GLU A 8 -26.56 -0.38 -5.69
N ASN A 9 -26.13 -0.13 -6.90
CA ASN A 9 -25.14 -0.95 -7.58
C ASN A 9 -23.78 -0.73 -6.90
N TYR A 10 -23.51 -1.50 -5.85
CA TYR A 10 -22.21 -1.55 -5.22
C TYR A 10 -21.25 -2.32 -6.13
N SER A 11 -20.24 -1.64 -6.62
CA SER A 11 -19.12 -2.32 -7.29
C SER A 11 -18.30 -3.10 -6.28
N THR A 12 -17.80 -4.26 -6.66
CA THR A 12 -16.95 -5.09 -5.82
C THR A 12 -15.54 -5.16 -6.39
N LEU A 13 -14.54 -4.87 -5.57
CA LEU A 13 -13.13 -5.07 -5.86
C LEU A 13 -12.63 -6.27 -5.08
N VAL A 14 -12.07 -7.25 -5.77
CA VAL A 14 -11.41 -8.40 -5.13
C VAL A 14 -9.90 -8.23 -5.27
N VAL A 15 -9.20 -8.16 -4.14
CA VAL A 15 -7.74 -8.09 -4.08
C VAL A 15 -7.21 -9.48 -3.76
N ILE A 16 -6.40 -10.03 -4.63
CA ILE A 16 -5.81 -11.36 -4.47
C ILE A 16 -4.48 -11.26 -3.72
N GLY A 17 -4.43 -11.85 -2.54
CA GLY A 17 -3.27 -11.88 -1.67
C GLY A 17 -3.38 -10.94 -0.48
N GLY A 18 -3.23 -11.48 0.73
CA GLY A 18 -3.33 -10.78 2.01
C GLY A 18 -1.96 -10.36 2.57
N GLY A 19 -1.02 -9.99 1.70
CA GLY A 19 0.26 -9.41 2.08
C GLY A 19 0.24 -7.87 2.14
N ALA A 20 1.40 -7.26 2.27
CA ALA A 20 1.55 -5.80 2.35
C ALA A 20 0.93 -5.07 1.15
N ALA A 21 1.22 -5.53 -0.06
CA ALA A 21 0.71 -4.92 -1.29
C ALA A 21 -0.82 -5.03 -1.40
N GLY A 22 -1.38 -6.20 -1.07
CA GLY A 22 -2.82 -6.44 -1.09
C GLY A 22 -3.57 -5.56 -0.09
N PHE A 23 -3.09 -5.47 1.13
CA PHE A 23 -3.67 -4.56 2.14
C PHE A 23 -3.52 -3.10 1.76
N PHE A 24 -2.37 -2.68 1.26
CA PHE A 24 -2.17 -1.31 0.80
C PHE A 24 -3.15 -0.94 -0.33
N CYS A 25 -3.31 -1.82 -1.31
CA CYS A 25 -4.28 -1.65 -2.38
C CYS A 25 -5.72 -1.56 -1.84
N ALA A 26 -6.12 -2.50 -0.99
CA ALA A 26 -7.48 -2.57 -0.46
C ALA A 26 -7.85 -1.34 0.37
N VAL A 27 -6.97 -0.91 1.26
CA VAL A 27 -7.19 0.26 2.11
C VAL A 27 -7.34 1.54 1.28
N ASN A 28 -6.44 1.75 0.31
CA ASN A 28 -6.51 2.93 -0.54
C ASN A 28 -7.75 2.93 -1.44
N ALA A 29 -8.11 1.79 -2.01
CA ALA A 29 -9.35 1.67 -2.80
C ALA A 29 -10.60 1.99 -1.98
N ALA A 30 -10.70 1.47 -0.76
CA ALA A 30 -11.81 1.75 0.15
C ALA A 30 -11.87 3.24 0.57
N ARG A 31 -10.71 3.88 0.76
CA ARG A 31 -10.65 5.32 1.08
C ARG A 31 -11.06 6.20 -0.10
N MET A 32 -10.75 5.78 -1.32
CA MET A 32 -11.09 6.54 -2.54
C MET A 32 -12.56 6.46 -2.91
N ASN A 33 -13.22 5.35 -2.56
CA ASN A 33 -14.63 5.15 -2.87
C ASN A 33 -15.34 4.39 -1.74
N ALA A 34 -16.11 5.10 -0.92
CA ALA A 34 -16.84 4.54 0.22
C ALA A 34 -17.97 3.57 -0.20
N LEU A 35 -18.43 3.63 -1.45
CA LEU A 35 -19.46 2.72 -1.99
C LEU A 35 -18.87 1.44 -2.56
N LEU A 36 -17.54 1.31 -2.58
CA LEU A 36 -16.86 0.13 -3.09
C LEU A 36 -16.80 -0.95 -2.02
N LYS A 37 -17.33 -2.13 -2.33
CA LYS A 37 -17.12 -3.32 -1.51
C LYS A 37 -15.74 -3.90 -1.81
N VAL A 38 -14.83 -3.89 -0.86
CA VAL A 38 -13.48 -4.41 -1.02
C VAL A 38 -13.33 -5.73 -0.29
N ILE A 39 -12.87 -6.76 -1.00
CA ILE A 39 -12.64 -8.11 -0.47
C ILE A 39 -11.18 -8.47 -0.71
N ILE A 40 -10.49 -8.94 0.35
CA ILE A 40 -9.15 -9.52 0.23
C ILE A 40 -9.29 -11.04 0.24
N ALA A 41 -8.83 -11.69 -0.81
CA ALA A 41 -8.79 -13.15 -0.92
C ALA A 41 -7.37 -13.65 -0.66
N GLU A 42 -7.18 -14.39 0.44
CA GLU A 42 -5.88 -14.95 0.85
C GLU A 42 -6.00 -16.48 0.92
N LYS A 43 -5.04 -17.18 0.32
CA LYS A 43 -5.03 -18.65 0.30
C LYS A 43 -4.65 -19.29 1.63
N SER A 44 -3.90 -18.59 2.46
CA SER A 44 -3.44 -19.10 3.76
C SER A 44 -4.30 -18.56 4.91
N SER A 45 -4.21 -19.22 6.05
CA SER A 45 -4.87 -18.75 7.28
C SER A 45 -4.16 -17.55 7.94
N LYS A 46 -2.98 -17.17 7.44
CA LYS A 46 -2.13 -16.12 8.01
C LYS A 46 -2.03 -14.94 7.05
N ILE A 47 -2.68 -13.86 7.40
CA ILE A 47 -2.53 -12.57 6.70
C ILE A 47 -1.29 -11.83 7.19
N LEU A 48 -0.69 -10.99 6.32
CA LEU A 48 0.46 -10.13 6.65
C LEU A 48 1.64 -10.89 7.29
N SER A 49 1.82 -12.16 6.97
CA SER A 49 2.83 -13.02 7.62
C SER A 49 4.26 -12.50 7.44
N LYS A 50 4.62 -12.05 6.25
CA LYS A 50 5.95 -11.47 5.98
C LYS A 50 6.14 -10.11 6.64
N VAL A 51 5.11 -9.31 6.74
CA VAL A 51 5.15 -8.01 7.44
C VAL A 51 5.42 -8.23 8.93
N LYS A 52 4.77 -9.21 9.54
CA LYS A 52 4.95 -9.54 10.97
C LYS A 52 6.36 -9.94 11.34
N VAL A 53 7.09 -10.59 10.43
CA VAL A 53 8.46 -11.06 10.68
C VAL A 53 9.53 -10.10 10.14
N SER A 54 9.16 -9.10 9.38
CA SER A 54 10.10 -8.12 8.84
C SER A 54 10.78 -7.32 9.96
N GLY A 55 12.05 -6.96 9.76
CA GLY A 55 12.82 -6.22 10.74
C GLY A 55 12.99 -6.92 12.10
N GLY A 56 12.93 -8.28 12.14
CA GLY A 56 13.05 -9.04 13.38
C GLY A 56 11.92 -8.78 14.39
N GLY A 57 10.70 -8.53 13.89
CA GLY A 57 9.53 -8.16 14.70
C GLY A 57 9.39 -6.66 14.97
N ARG A 58 10.25 -5.84 14.38
CA ARG A 58 10.18 -4.38 14.41
C ARG A 58 9.77 -3.87 13.03
N CYS A 59 9.10 -2.73 13.01
CA CYS A 59 8.77 -2.06 11.75
C CYS A 59 10.05 -1.63 11.02
N ASN A 60 10.23 -2.08 9.79
CA ASN A 60 11.32 -1.68 8.91
C ASN A 60 10.72 -1.19 7.59
N VAL A 61 10.24 0.05 7.60
CA VAL A 61 9.51 0.63 6.48
C VAL A 61 10.37 1.63 5.70
N THR A 62 11.31 2.27 6.37
CA THR A 62 12.09 3.36 5.78
C THR A 62 13.58 3.19 6.02
N HIS A 63 14.35 3.79 5.14
CA HIS A 63 15.80 3.94 5.26
C HIS A 63 16.13 5.44 5.36
N ALA A 64 16.89 5.83 6.37
CA ALA A 64 17.29 7.22 6.59
C ALA A 64 18.38 7.69 5.61
N CYS A 65 18.13 7.51 4.32
CA CYS A 65 18.98 7.97 3.22
C CYS A 65 18.12 8.81 2.30
N PHE A 66 18.15 10.12 2.48
CA PHE A 66 17.24 11.06 1.83
C PHE A 66 17.75 11.54 0.46
N GLU A 67 19.03 11.38 0.22
CA GLU A 67 19.64 11.72 -1.07
C GLU A 67 19.47 10.56 -2.05
N ILE A 68 18.66 10.77 -3.10
CA ILE A 68 18.36 9.72 -4.10
C ILE A 68 19.65 9.18 -4.75
N PRO A 69 20.65 10.01 -5.15
CA PRO A 69 21.90 9.50 -5.72
C PRO A 69 22.66 8.54 -4.80
N GLU A 70 22.60 8.77 -3.49
CA GLU A 70 23.24 7.88 -2.52
C GLU A 70 22.37 6.63 -2.24
N LEU A 71 21.06 6.80 -2.21
CA LEU A 71 20.12 5.71 -1.99
C LEU A 71 20.19 4.66 -3.10
N ILE A 72 20.23 5.07 -4.37
CA ILE A 72 20.27 4.14 -5.51
C ILE A 72 21.54 3.30 -5.56
N LYS A 73 22.65 3.76 -4.99
CA LYS A 73 23.90 2.99 -4.88
C LYS A 73 23.73 1.73 -4.03
N ARG A 74 22.75 1.69 -3.14
CA ARG A 74 22.40 0.52 -2.32
C ARG A 74 21.70 -0.58 -3.11
N TYR A 75 21.29 -0.28 -4.34
CA TYR A 75 20.59 -1.21 -5.23
C TYR A 75 21.48 -1.51 -6.44
N PRO A 76 22.33 -2.56 -6.39
CA PRO A 76 23.25 -2.88 -7.49
C PRO A 76 22.54 -3.29 -8.78
N ARG A 77 21.26 -3.69 -8.67
CA ARG A 77 20.40 -4.01 -9.81
C ARG A 77 19.17 -3.11 -9.80
N GLY A 78 18.74 -2.69 -10.98
CA GLY A 78 17.53 -1.89 -11.12
C GLY A 78 17.66 -0.42 -10.72
N GLN A 79 18.87 0.13 -10.59
CA GLN A 79 19.13 1.50 -10.18
C GLN A 79 18.37 2.52 -11.03
N ASN A 80 18.41 2.39 -12.35
CA ASN A 80 17.76 3.33 -13.27
C ASN A 80 16.23 3.33 -13.14
N PHE A 81 15.65 2.17 -12.89
CA PHE A 81 14.23 2.04 -12.64
C PHE A 81 13.84 2.62 -11.27
N LEU A 82 14.55 2.23 -10.22
CA LEU A 82 14.29 2.68 -8.86
C LEU A 82 14.49 4.18 -8.67
N LYS A 83 15.44 4.77 -9.38
CA LYS A 83 15.64 6.23 -9.39
C LYS A 83 14.35 6.98 -9.73
N LYS A 84 13.63 6.52 -10.75
CA LYS A 84 12.33 7.10 -11.15
C LYS A 84 11.28 6.89 -10.06
N CYS A 85 11.20 5.70 -9.48
CA CYS A 85 10.25 5.39 -8.42
C CYS A 85 10.50 6.24 -7.17
N PHE A 86 11.74 6.42 -6.75
CA PHE A 86 12.08 7.22 -5.58
C PHE A 86 11.77 8.70 -5.77
N HIS A 87 11.95 9.26 -6.96
CA HIS A 87 11.53 10.63 -7.25
C HIS A 87 10.01 10.82 -7.10
N ILE A 88 9.21 9.85 -7.52
CA ILE A 88 7.75 9.91 -7.38
C ILE A 88 7.36 9.75 -5.90
N GLN A 89 7.95 8.80 -5.22
CA GLN A 89 7.58 8.44 -3.85
C GLN A 89 8.07 9.46 -2.82
N SER A 90 9.24 10.07 -3.03
CA SER A 90 9.74 11.11 -2.11
C SER A 90 8.83 12.33 -2.09
N PHE A 91 8.16 12.64 -3.19
CA PHE A 91 7.18 13.72 -3.24
C PHE A 91 5.91 13.40 -2.45
N GLN A 92 5.46 12.13 -2.45
CA GLN A 92 4.25 11.72 -1.73
C GLN A 92 4.51 11.34 -0.26
N SER A 93 5.60 10.63 0.02
CA SER A 93 5.90 10.17 1.38
C SER A 93 6.45 11.25 2.29
N GLY A 94 7.09 12.28 1.76
CA GLY A 94 7.52 13.43 2.53
C GLY A 94 6.35 14.19 3.18
N SER A 95 5.17 14.20 2.54
CA SER A 95 3.96 14.79 3.11
C SER A 95 3.19 13.83 4.02
N PHE A 96 3.26 12.53 3.76
CA PHE A 96 2.55 11.50 4.53
C PHE A 96 3.26 11.23 5.88
N LEU A 97 4.57 10.96 5.84
CA LEU A 97 5.34 10.69 7.06
C LEU A 97 5.43 11.91 7.98
N ARG A 98 5.42 13.12 7.42
CA ARG A 98 5.44 14.35 8.21
C ARG A 98 4.13 14.62 8.94
N LYS A 99 2.99 14.11 8.44
CA LYS A 99 1.68 14.27 9.08
C LYS A 99 1.37 13.22 10.15
N GLU A 100 1.97 12.01 10.04
CA GLU A 100 1.66 10.90 10.94
C GLU A 100 2.70 10.72 12.06
N LEU A 101 3.90 11.30 11.92
CA LEU A 101 4.98 11.17 12.91
C LEU A 101 5.24 12.44 13.74
N LEU A 102 4.50 13.49 13.48
CA LEU A 102 4.50 14.74 14.24
C LEU A 102 3.11 15.01 14.84
#